data_a5b68e539e5dec29b27f9e649822702d
#
_entry.id   a5b68e539e5dec29b27f9e649822702d
#
_cell.length_a   1.000
_cell.length_b   1.000
_cell.length_c   1.000
_cell.angle_alpha   90.00
_cell.angle_beta   90.00
_cell.angle_gamma   90.00
#
_symmetry.space_group_name_H-M   'P 1'
#
loop_
_entity.id
_entity.type
_entity.pdbx_description
1 polymer ?
#
loop_
_entity_poly.entity_id
_entity_poly.type
_entity_poly.pdbx_seq_one_letter_code
_entity_poly.pdbx_strand_id
1 'polypeptide(L)'
;IKKMEESIIVFYTGRTRSASTLLSEQSDNMKQADKRELMSNMVSLAYDMRILLENDDIEPLGELLDQNWQLKRQMTVGISDSQIDGWYSKGMLAGATGGKLLGAGNGGFMMFFAPKEKHAKITKAMKGLQRVPFSFDNGGSKIVFSDQIKE
;
A
#
# COMPACT_ATOMS: atom_id res chain seq x y z
N ILE A 1 10.93 -7.81 11.91
CA ILE A 1 9.66 -8.27 11.31
C ILE A 1 8.49 -8.02 12.26
N LYS A 2 8.47 -8.56 13.49
CA LYS A 2 7.35 -8.44 14.44
C LYS A 2 6.96 -6.97 14.71
N LYS A 3 7.95 -6.09 14.98
CA LYS A 3 7.72 -4.66 15.19
C LYS A 3 7.03 -4.01 13.97
N MET A 4 7.40 -4.41 12.75
CA MET A 4 6.79 -3.94 11.52
C MET A 4 5.36 -4.44 11.36
N GLU A 5 5.08 -5.72 11.66
CA GLU A 5 3.69 -6.25 11.67
C GLU A 5 2.79 -5.49 12.65
N GLU A 6 3.33 -5.18 13.84
CA GLU A 6 2.62 -4.42 14.87
C GLU A 6 2.36 -2.96 14.47
N SER A 7 3.09 -2.43 13.49
CA SER A 7 2.91 -1.07 12.97
C SER A 7 1.97 -1.00 11.77
N ILE A 8 1.53 -2.13 11.22
CA ILE A 8 0.68 -2.17 10.03
C ILE A 8 -0.76 -2.48 10.41
N ILE A 9 -1.69 -1.72 9.85
CA ILE A 9 -3.13 -1.98 9.97
C ILE A 9 -3.78 -1.90 8.58
N VAL A 10 -4.59 -2.90 8.24
CA VAL A 10 -5.15 -3.08 6.90
C VAL A 10 -6.67 -3.13 6.97
N PHE A 11 -7.33 -2.47 6.01
CA PHE A 11 -8.78 -2.45 5.85
C PHE A 11 -9.16 -2.84 4.43
N TYR A 12 -10.12 -3.73 4.28
CA TYR A 12 -10.75 -4.00 3.00
C TYR A 12 -11.76 -2.89 2.67
N THR A 13 -11.62 -2.31 1.48
CA THR A 13 -12.45 -1.18 1.05
C THR A 13 -13.85 -1.58 0.59
N GLY A 14 -14.13 -2.88 0.45
CA GLY A 14 -15.38 -3.36 -0.14
C GLY A 14 -15.48 -3.13 -1.66
N ARG A 15 -14.42 -2.64 -2.29
CA ARG A 15 -14.37 -2.31 -3.72
C ARG A 15 -13.34 -3.19 -4.42
N THR A 16 -13.74 -3.71 -5.57
CA THR A 16 -12.86 -4.42 -6.50
C THR A 16 -12.94 -3.75 -7.87
N ARG A 17 -11.81 -3.68 -8.56
CA ARG A 17 -11.73 -3.21 -9.94
C ARG A 17 -10.76 -4.07 -10.73
N SER A 18 -11.01 -4.22 -12.02
CA SER A 18 -10.04 -4.82 -12.92
C SER A 18 -8.74 -3.99 -12.93
N ALA A 19 -7.64 -4.64 -12.59
CA ALA A 19 -6.32 -4.01 -12.61
C ALA A 19 -5.83 -3.72 -14.04
N SER A 20 -6.30 -4.48 -15.03
CA SER A 20 -5.80 -4.44 -16.40
C SER A 20 -5.92 -3.05 -17.04
N THR A 21 -7.05 -2.38 -16.89
CA THR A 21 -7.28 -1.06 -17.48
C THR A 21 -6.33 -0.01 -16.88
N LEU A 22 -6.22 0.06 -15.56
CA LEU A 22 -5.33 1.01 -14.90
C LEU A 22 -3.85 0.74 -15.20
N LEU A 23 -3.44 -0.52 -15.29
CA LEU A 23 -2.07 -0.88 -15.62
C LEU A 23 -1.74 -0.56 -17.08
N SER A 24 -2.69 -0.74 -18.02
CA SER A 24 -2.52 -0.31 -19.40
C SER A 24 -2.34 1.20 -19.50
N GLU A 25 -3.19 1.98 -18.86
CA GLU A 25 -3.07 3.45 -18.81
C GLU A 25 -1.75 3.90 -18.16
N GLN A 26 -1.32 3.26 -17.08
CA GLN A 26 -0.02 3.54 -16.47
C GLN A 26 1.13 3.26 -17.44
N SER A 27 1.07 2.14 -18.16
CA SER A 27 2.09 1.78 -19.16
C SER A 27 2.16 2.83 -20.29
N ASP A 28 1.03 3.29 -20.77
CA ASP A 28 0.98 4.34 -21.81
C ASP A 28 1.49 5.69 -21.28
N ASN A 29 1.16 6.04 -20.04
CA ASN A 29 1.63 7.25 -19.40
C ASN A 29 3.14 7.27 -19.21
N MET A 30 3.82 6.10 -19.09
CA MET A 30 5.28 6.02 -19.00
C MET A 30 6.01 6.56 -20.25
N LYS A 31 5.32 6.81 -21.36
CA LYS A 31 5.87 7.51 -22.52
C LYS A 31 6.11 9.01 -22.25
N GLN A 32 5.44 9.59 -21.25
CA GLN A 32 5.56 10.99 -20.86
C GLN A 32 6.75 11.17 -19.89
N ALA A 33 7.51 12.26 -20.07
CA ALA A 33 8.72 12.52 -19.29
C ALA A 33 8.43 12.74 -17.80
N ASP A 34 7.39 13.51 -17.48
CA ASP A 34 6.92 13.77 -16.13
C ASP A 34 6.51 12.50 -15.39
N LYS A 35 5.86 11.54 -16.06
CA LYS A 35 5.48 10.26 -15.47
C LYS A 35 6.68 9.34 -15.22
N ARG A 36 7.71 9.42 -16.08
CA ARG A 36 8.98 8.70 -15.82
C ARG A 36 9.71 9.28 -14.61
N GLU A 37 9.68 10.61 -14.44
CA GLU A 37 10.25 11.25 -13.25
C GLU A 37 9.51 10.82 -11.97
N LEU A 38 8.19 10.84 -11.97
CA LEU A 38 7.39 10.32 -10.84
C LEU A 38 7.75 8.88 -10.50
N MET A 39 7.89 8.01 -11.51
CA MET A 39 8.29 6.62 -11.31
C MET A 39 9.71 6.52 -10.75
N SER A 40 10.65 7.29 -11.25
CA SER A 40 12.03 7.34 -10.74
C SER A 40 12.06 7.73 -9.26
N ASN A 41 11.28 8.73 -8.88
CA ASN A 41 11.15 9.16 -7.49
C ASN A 41 10.54 8.06 -6.60
N MET A 42 9.51 7.35 -7.09
CA MET A 42 8.94 6.20 -6.37
C MET A 42 9.94 5.06 -6.18
N VAL A 43 10.80 4.81 -7.17
CA VAL A 43 11.88 3.81 -7.09
C VAL A 43 12.93 4.24 -6.06
N SER A 44 13.32 5.52 -6.06
CA SER A 44 14.25 6.06 -5.05
C SER A 44 13.73 5.84 -3.63
N LEU A 45 12.44 6.17 -3.37
CA LEU A 45 11.82 5.90 -2.06
C LEU A 45 11.87 4.42 -1.66
N ALA A 46 11.78 3.49 -2.63
CA ALA A 46 11.91 2.07 -2.33
C ALA A 46 13.33 1.68 -1.89
N TYR A 47 14.37 2.30 -2.45
CA TYR A 47 15.74 2.13 -1.99
C TYR A 47 15.95 2.72 -0.59
N ASP A 48 15.38 3.90 -0.31
CA ASP A 48 15.46 4.53 1.01
C ASP A 48 14.77 3.63 2.06
N MET A 49 13.60 3.09 1.75
CA MET A 49 12.91 2.10 2.60
C MET A 49 13.77 0.87 2.88
N ARG A 50 14.47 0.35 1.86
CA ARG A 50 15.37 -0.79 2.02
C ARG A 50 16.47 -0.47 3.01
N ILE A 51 17.12 0.70 2.90
CA ILE A 51 18.20 1.13 3.80
C ILE A 51 17.69 1.20 5.25
N LEU A 52 16.51 1.75 5.47
CA LEU A 52 15.89 1.81 6.80
C LEU A 52 15.64 0.40 7.37
N LEU A 53 15.11 -0.50 6.55
CA LEU A 53 14.85 -1.89 6.96
C LEU A 53 16.14 -2.66 7.29
N GLU A 54 17.21 -2.46 6.51
CA GLU A 54 18.53 -3.07 6.76
C GLU A 54 19.16 -2.57 8.08
N ASN A 55 18.80 -1.34 8.50
CA ASN A 55 19.25 -0.75 9.76
C ASN A 55 18.26 -0.97 10.95
N ASP A 56 17.20 -1.74 10.76
CA ASP A 56 16.10 -1.96 11.73
C ASP A 56 15.43 -0.64 12.20
N ASP A 57 15.54 0.42 11.40
CA ASP A 57 14.91 1.72 11.63
C ASP A 57 13.58 1.80 10.88
N ILE A 58 12.50 1.43 11.56
CA ILE A 58 11.18 1.36 10.95
C ILE A 58 10.32 2.61 11.16
N GLU A 59 10.72 3.54 12.02
CA GLU A 59 9.89 4.71 12.35
C GLU A 59 9.62 5.62 11.15
N PRO A 60 10.63 5.94 10.28
CA PRO A 60 10.40 6.78 9.11
C PRO A 60 9.63 6.12 7.97
N LEU A 61 9.42 4.78 8.02
CA LEU A 61 8.74 4.05 6.92
C LEU A 61 7.34 4.59 6.62
N GLY A 62 6.63 5.07 7.64
CA GLY A 62 5.31 5.66 7.45
C GLY A 62 5.36 6.88 6.52
N GLU A 63 6.30 7.79 6.76
CA GLU A 63 6.46 9.01 5.94
C GLU A 63 6.85 8.66 4.50
N LEU A 64 7.74 7.69 4.28
CA LEU A 64 8.10 7.23 2.94
C LEU A 64 6.91 6.57 2.22
N LEU A 65 6.05 5.85 2.95
CA LEU A 65 4.81 5.31 2.40
C LEU A 65 3.84 6.41 1.97
N ASP A 66 3.69 7.47 2.76
CA ASP A 66 2.88 8.63 2.38
C ASP A 66 3.43 9.30 1.13
N GLN A 67 4.73 9.62 1.10
CA GLN A 67 5.38 10.22 -0.08
C GLN A 67 5.16 9.34 -1.33
N ASN A 68 5.37 8.03 -1.22
CA ASN A 68 5.14 7.10 -2.32
C ASN A 68 3.66 7.10 -2.78
N TRP A 69 2.71 7.18 -1.84
CA TRP A 69 1.29 7.25 -2.17
C TRP A 69 0.94 8.54 -2.89
N GLN A 70 1.46 9.70 -2.45
CA GLN A 70 1.23 10.99 -3.12
C GLN A 70 1.76 10.99 -4.57
N LEU A 71 2.94 10.38 -4.82
CA LEU A 71 3.47 10.20 -6.17
C LEU A 71 2.59 9.25 -7.00
N LYS A 72 2.21 8.11 -6.41
CA LYS A 72 1.40 7.10 -7.10
C LYS A 72 0.06 7.66 -7.58
N ARG A 73 -0.60 8.48 -6.78
CA ARG A 73 -1.88 9.12 -7.16
C ARG A 73 -1.77 9.99 -8.41
N GLN A 74 -0.58 10.51 -8.72
CA GLN A 74 -0.32 11.36 -9.87
C GLN A 74 0.00 10.57 -11.14
N MET A 75 0.25 9.26 -11.05
CA MET A 75 0.63 8.43 -12.21
C MET A 75 -0.47 8.31 -13.25
N THR A 76 -1.70 8.13 -12.80
CA THR A 76 -2.87 7.92 -13.67
C THR A 76 -4.13 8.39 -12.96
N VAL A 77 -5.05 8.98 -13.72
CA VAL A 77 -6.39 9.31 -13.23
C VAL A 77 -7.12 8.03 -12.83
N GLY A 78 -7.80 8.04 -11.68
CA GLY A 78 -8.58 6.89 -11.21
C GLY A 78 -7.81 5.90 -10.34
N ILE A 79 -6.55 6.16 -9.99
CA ILE A 79 -5.85 5.42 -8.92
C ILE A 79 -6.50 5.69 -7.56
N SER A 80 -6.95 6.94 -7.36
CA SER A 80 -7.72 7.36 -6.18
C SER A 80 -8.97 8.12 -6.60
N ASP A 81 -9.90 8.27 -5.67
CA ASP A 81 -11.09 9.11 -5.81
C ASP A 81 -11.41 9.77 -4.45
N SER A 82 -12.43 10.62 -4.41
CA SER A 82 -12.81 11.37 -3.21
C SER A 82 -13.13 10.46 -2.01
N GLN A 83 -13.62 9.26 -2.23
CA GLN A 83 -13.92 8.31 -1.17
C GLN A 83 -12.64 7.70 -0.59
N ILE A 84 -11.72 7.26 -1.45
CA ILE A 84 -10.39 6.73 -1.06
C ILE A 84 -9.60 7.82 -0.35
N ASP A 85 -9.59 9.03 -0.90
CA ASP A 85 -8.92 10.20 -0.31
C ASP A 85 -9.51 10.55 1.06
N GLY A 86 -10.82 10.43 1.20
CA GLY A 86 -11.52 10.63 2.47
C GLY A 86 -11.13 9.59 3.53
N TRP A 87 -11.02 8.32 3.17
CA TRP A 87 -10.53 7.28 4.09
C TRP A 87 -9.07 7.51 4.45
N TYR A 88 -8.23 7.81 3.46
CA TYR A 88 -6.82 8.09 3.69
C TYR A 88 -6.64 9.23 4.70
N SER A 89 -7.29 10.38 4.45
CA SER A 89 -7.23 11.56 5.32
C SER A 89 -7.71 11.25 6.74
N LYS A 90 -8.80 10.49 6.90
CA LYS A 90 -9.29 10.06 8.22
C LYS A 90 -8.27 9.20 8.97
N GLY A 91 -7.57 8.30 8.28
CA GLY A 91 -6.51 7.48 8.87
C GLY A 91 -5.34 8.31 9.37
N MET A 92 -4.87 9.25 8.55
CA MET A 92 -3.80 10.18 8.91
C MET A 92 -4.19 11.05 10.13
N LEU A 93 -5.37 11.64 10.14
CA LEU A 93 -5.91 12.41 11.28
C LEU A 93 -6.10 11.55 12.54
N ALA A 94 -6.31 10.26 12.39
CA ALA A 94 -6.42 9.33 13.51
C ALA A 94 -5.07 8.90 14.09
N GLY A 95 -3.95 9.28 13.45
CA GLY A 95 -2.60 9.09 13.95
C GLY A 95 -1.77 8.06 13.17
N ALA A 96 -2.14 7.74 11.93
CA ALA A 96 -1.23 7.07 11.01
C ALA A 96 -0.09 8.02 10.62
N THR A 97 1.11 7.50 10.47
CA THR A 97 2.28 8.24 9.97
C THR A 97 2.41 8.16 8.45
N GLY A 98 1.68 7.24 7.84
CA GLY A 98 1.57 7.08 6.41
C GLY A 98 0.68 5.90 6.04
N GLY A 99 0.58 5.63 4.74
CA GLY A 99 -0.22 4.52 4.23
C GLY A 99 -0.36 4.56 2.73
N LYS A 100 -1.08 3.60 2.19
CA LYS A 100 -1.40 3.54 0.76
C LYS A 100 -2.54 2.58 0.46
N LEU A 101 -3.16 2.77 -0.68
CA LEU A 101 -4.02 1.75 -1.27
C LEU A 101 -3.14 0.67 -1.92
N LEU A 102 -3.35 -0.59 -1.55
CA LEU A 102 -2.62 -1.74 -2.09
C LEU A 102 -3.23 -2.17 -3.42
N GLY A 103 -2.37 -2.56 -4.37
CA GLY A 103 -2.78 -3.00 -5.69
C GLY A 103 -2.73 -1.90 -6.75
N ALA A 104 -3.49 -2.06 -7.83
CA ALA A 104 -3.47 -1.17 -9.00
C ALA A 104 -4.10 0.22 -8.74
N GLY A 105 -5.01 0.31 -7.80
CA GLY A 105 -5.76 1.53 -7.47
C GLY A 105 -7.27 1.32 -7.49
N ASN A 106 -8.00 2.32 -7.02
CA ASN A 106 -9.47 2.43 -7.02
C ASN A 106 -10.23 1.30 -6.29
N GLY A 107 -9.58 0.57 -5.40
CA GLY A 107 -10.18 -0.49 -4.59
C GLY A 107 -9.13 -1.44 -4.02
N GLY A 108 -9.58 -2.49 -3.36
CA GLY A 108 -8.71 -3.44 -2.68
C GLY A 108 -8.54 -3.12 -1.20
N PHE A 109 -7.32 -2.95 -0.75
CA PHE A 109 -7.01 -2.79 0.67
C PHE A 109 -6.34 -1.45 0.94
N MET A 110 -6.84 -0.74 1.94
CA MET A 110 -6.20 0.45 2.49
C MET A 110 -5.28 0.02 3.64
N MET A 111 -4.00 0.30 3.51
CA MET A 111 -2.99 0.02 4.53
C MET A 111 -2.53 1.33 5.16
N PHE A 112 -2.40 1.32 6.48
CA PHE A 112 -1.77 2.40 7.23
C PHE A 112 -0.58 1.87 8.02
N PHE A 113 0.43 2.71 8.15
CA PHE A 113 1.54 2.53 9.07
C PHE A 113 1.32 3.45 10.26
N ALA A 114 1.31 2.90 11.45
CA ALA A 114 0.98 3.64 12.67
C ALA A 114 1.51 2.95 13.92
N PRO A 115 1.85 3.69 14.97
CA PRO A 115 2.10 3.12 16.28
C PRO A 115 0.88 2.31 16.77
N LYS A 116 1.14 1.17 17.44
CA LYS A 116 0.11 0.21 17.85
C LYS A 116 -1.00 0.84 18.70
N GLU A 117 -0.67 1.81 19.53
CA GLU A 117 -1.62 2.55 20.37
C GLU A 117 -2.60 3.44 19.56
N LYS A 118 -2.28 3.73 18.31
CA LYS A 118 -3.18 4.47 17.41
C LYS A 118 -4.16 3.57 16.66
N HIS A 119 -3.93 2.25 16.62
CA HIS A 119 -4.77 1.31 15.87
C HIS A 119 -6.25 1.36 16.25
N ALA A 120 -6.58 1.49 17.53
CA ALA A 120 -7.98 1.60 17.96
C ALA A 120 -8.64 2.87 17.41
N LYS A 121 -7.94 4.00 17.42
CA LYS A 121 -8.42 5.28 16.88
C LYS A 121 -8.60 5.21 15.37
N ILE A 122 -7.63 4.63 14.65
CA ILE A 122 -7.71 4.44 13.20
C ILE A 122 -8.87 3.51 12.85
N THR A 123 -9.04 2.39 13.58
CA THR A 123 -10.17 1.46 13.35
C THR A 123 -11.52 2.18 13.51
N LYS A 124 -11.64 3.03 14.53
CA LYS A 124 -12.86 3.84 14.73
C LYS A 124 -13.08 4.83 13.58
N ALA A 125 -12.02 5.46 13.07
CA ALA A 125 -12.09 6.39 11.94
C ALA A 125 -12.45 5.70 10.62
N MET A 126 -12.09 4.41 10.46
CA MET A 126 -12.41 3.55 9.32
C MET A 126 -13.76 2.83 9.47
N LYS A 127 -14.71 3.38 10.25
CA LYS A 127 -16.05 2.82 10.40
C LYS A 127 -16.69 2.56 9.03
N GLY A 128 -17.15 1.32 8.85
CA GLY A 128 -17.73 0.84 7.57
C GLY A 128 -16.76 0.04 6.70
N LEU A 129 -15.47 0.05 6.99
CA LEU A 129 -14.49 -0.82 6.37
C LEU A 129 -14.21 -2.04 7.27
N GLN A 130 -13.94 -3.18 6.66
CA GLN A 130 -13.56 -4.40 7.36
C GLN A 130 -12.06 -4.38 7.65
N ARG A 131 -11.67 -4.39 8.93
CA ARG A 131 -10.28 -4.63 9.31
C ARG A 131 -9.89 -6.06 8.97
N VAL A 132 -8.71 -6.21 8.36
CA VAL A 132 -8.17 -7.51 7.92
C VAL A 132 -6.91 -7.81 8.74
N PRO A 133 -6.76 -9.03 9.28
CA PRO A 133 -5.51 -9.46 9.90
C PRO A 133 -4.37 -9.42 8.89
N PHE A 134 -3.19 -9.02 9.34
CA PHE A 134 -1.98 -8.97 8.53
C PHE A 134 -0.84 -9.67 9.25
N SER A 135 -0.08 -10.47 8.50
CA SER A 135 1.20 -11.04 8.92
C SER A 135 2.10 -11.29 7.71
N PHE A 136 3.41 -11.29 7.91
CA PHE A 136 4.34 -11.69 6.87
C PHE A 136 4.40 -13.21 6.75
N ASP A 137 4.39 -13.72 5.52
CA ASP A 137 4.70 -15.13 5.23
C ASP A 137 6.17 -15.24 4.81
N ASN A 138 6.95 -15.97 5.59
CA ASN A 138 8.36 -16.25 5.31
C ASN A 138 8.54 -17.48 4.42
N GLY A 139 7.46 -18.16 4.05
CA GLY A 139 7.51 -19.41 3.29
C GLY A 139 7.79 -19.24 1.79
N GLY A 140 7.64 -18.02 1.26
CA GLY A 140 7.78 -17.72 -0.16
C GLY A 140 6.81 -18.51 -1.04
N SER A 141 7.16 -18.71 -2.31
CA SER A 141 6.36 -19.49 -3.24
C SER A 141 6.41 -20.97 -2.90
N LYS A 142 5.25 -21.61 -2.81
CA LYS A 142 5.10 -23.05 -2.51
C LYS A 142 4.26 -23.71 -3.59
N ILE A 143 4.67 -24.93 -4.01
CA ILE A 143 3.84 -25.79 -4.84
C ILE A 143 2.71 -26.32 -3.96
N VAL A 144 1.49 -25.84 -4.16
CA VAL A 144 0.31 -26.30 -3.41
C VAL A 144 -0.38 -27.49 -4.10
N PHE A 145 -0.14 -27.67 -5.38
CA PHE A 145 -0.61 -28.79 -6.18
C PHE A 145 0.34 -29.07 -7.31
N SER A 146 0.63 -30.35 -7.58
CA SER A 146 1.39 -30.82 -8.75
C SER A 146 0.72 -32.07 -9.26
N ASP A 147 0.26 -32.05 -10.51
CA ASP A 147 -0.19 -33.26 -11.21
C ASP A 147 1.08 -34.04 -11.63
N GLN A 148 1.48 -35.01 -10.82
CA GLN A 148 2.50 -35.96 -11.26
C GLN A 148 1.85 -36.92 -12.24
N ILE A 149 2.05 -36.67 -13.53
CA ILE A 149 1.81 -37.68 -14.53
C ILE A 149 2.78 -38.85 -14.20
N LYS A 150 2.23 -39.92 -13.63
CA LYS A 150 2.98 -41.17 -13.50
C LYS A 150 3.18 -41.69 -14.91
N GLU A 151 4.43 -41.66 -15.41
CA GLU A 151 4.84 -42.45 -16.56
C GLU A 151 4.76 -43.96 -16.25
#